data_ed34d10e63e9970f3a7884d8f4b4a116
#
_entry.id   ed34d10e63e9970f3a7884d8f4b4a116
#
_cell.length_a   1.000
_cell.length_b   1.000
_cell.length_c   1.000
_cell.angle_alpha   90.00
_cell.angle_beta   90.00
_cell.angle_gamma   90.00
#
_symmetry.space_group_name_H-M   'P 1'
#
loop_
_entity.id
_entity.type
_entity.pdbx_description
1 polymer ?
#
loop_
_entity_poly.entity_id
_entity_poly.type
_entity_poly.pdbx_seq_one_letter_code
_entity_poly.pdbx_strand_id
1 'polypeptide(L)'
;MSDRDPVGRRSFLGLLGLAGLSLAGGSRGDVSKLLPFLKGPDDPEVPNEIVQKIMGERFGSREIKRGHVTLDMPPLAEDGRVVPVAIESDLPMTPDSYVKAVYLIVDHNPDPLVTVFHLTPAFERVKIETRIKMKRTCWIRAIVETSNDELWADYMKVETTLNGCG
;
A
#
# COMPACT_ATOMS: atom_id res chain seq x y z
N MET A 1 31.88 59.43 -24.87
CA MET A 1 31.59 59.48 -23.42
C MET A 1 30.85 58.21 -23.03
N SER A 2 31.54 57.55 -22.22
CA SER A 2 31.19 56.43 -21.31
C SER A 2 30.85 55.07 -21.93
N ASP A 3 31.83 54.37 -21.98
CA ASP A 3 32.07 52.93 -22.08
C ASP A 3 31.46 52.16 -20.92
N ARG A 4 30.78 51.06 -21.17
CA ARG A 4 30.54 50.02 -20.16
C ARG A 4 30.54 48.66 -20.81
N ASP A 5 31.65 47.95 -20.60
CA ASP A 5 31.86 46.55 -20.94
C ASP A 5 30.84 45.59 -20.26
N PRO A 6 30.37 44.56 -20.95
CA PRO A 6 29.70 43.45 -20.31
C PRO A 6 30.67 42.38 -19.86
N VAL A 7 30.63 42.09 -18.59
CA VAL A 7 31.38 41.09 -17.86
C VAL A 7 31.20 39.69 -18.48
N GLY A 8 32.32 39.06 -18.80
CA GLY A 8 32.40 37.72 -19.36
C GLY A 8 31.86 36.62 -18.44
N ARG A 9 31.03 35.74 -19.00
CA ARG A 9 30.65 34.49 -18.39
C ARG A 9 31.78 33.52 -18.49
N ARG A 10 32.44 33.26 -17.37
CA ARG A 10 33.43 32.20 -17.23
C ARG A 10 32.71 30.83 -17.22
N SER A 11 32.90 30.07 -18.27
CA SER A 11 32.54 28.65 -18.36
C SER A 11 33.37 27.85 -17.35
N PHE A 12 32.73 27.28 -16.36
CA PHE A 12 33.31 26.29 -15.47
C PHE A 12 33.04 24.91 -16.06
N LEU A 13 33.95 24.42 -16.87
CA LEU A 13 34.02 23.02 -17.27
C LEU A 13 34.73 22.26 -16.15
N GLY A 14 33.96 21.74 -15.22
CA GLY A 14 34.43 20.77 -14.24
C GLY A 14 34.50 19.38 -14.86
N LEU A 15 35.72 18.92 -15.10
CA LEU A 15 36.03 17.57 -15.54
C LEU A 15 35.78 16.59 -14.40
N LEU A 16 34.64 15.89 -14.42
CA LEU A 16 34.39 14.77 -13.51
C LEU A 16 35.00 13.50 -14.11
N GLY A 17 36.12 13.10 -13.54
CA GLY A 17 36.76 11.84 -13.82
C GLY A 17 35.89 10.65 -13.48
N LEU A 18 35.59 9.81 -14.46
CA LEU A 18 35.02 8.48 -14.30
C LEU A 18 36.09 7.58 -13.65
N ALA A 19 36.02 7.48 -12.32
CA ALA A 19 36.73 6.39 -11.63
C ALA A 19 35.89 5.11 -11.87
N GLY A 20 36.37 4.28 -12.79
CA GLY A 20 35.86 2.94 -13.02
C GLY A 20 36.03 2.09 -11.77
N LEU A 21 34.94 1.86 -11.01
CA LEU A 21 34.94 0.87 -9.94
C LEU A 21 34.62 -0.49 -10.56
N SER A 22 35.70 -1.23 -10.85
CA SER A 22 35.66 -2.62 -11.25
C SER A 22 35.20 -3.47 -10.05
N LEU A 23 33.92 -3.81 -10.01
CA LEU A 23 33.39 -4.76 -9.03
C LEU A 23 33.60 -6.18 -9.53
N ALA A 24 34.78 -6.70 -9.19
CA ALA A 24 35.04 -8.14 -9.20
C ALA A 24 34.26 -8.81 -8.08
N GLY A 25 33.47 -9.83 -8.45
CA GLY A 25 33.04 -10.96 -7.61
C GLY A 25 32.61 -10.66 -6.16
N GLY A 26 31.47 -10.03 -5.96
CA GLY A 26 30.83 -9.95 -4.65
C GLY A 26 29.49 -10.68 -4.69
N SER A 27 29.27 -11.61 -3.76
CA SER A 27 28.04 -12.34 -3.51
C SER A 27 26.83 -11.43 -3.69
N ARG A 28 25.78 -11.94 -4.32
CA ARG A 28 24.46 -11.29 -4.35
C ARG A 28 24.06 -10.98 -2.90
N GLY A 29 24.39 -9.78 -2.45
CA GLY A 29 23.94 -9.29 -1.16
C GLY A 29 22.43 -9.38 -1.14
N ASP A 30 21.92 -10.04 -0.12
CA ASP A 30 20.50 -10.22 0.10
C ASP A 30 19.86 -8.84 0.22
N VAL A 31 19.29 -8.35 -0.88
CA VAL A 31 18.62 -7.03 -0.93
C VAL A 31 17.41 -6.99 0.00
N SER A 32 16.93 -8.14 0.51
CA SER A 32 15.85 -8.19 1.47
C SER A 32 16.20 -7.49 2.80
N LYS A 33 17.50 -7.40 3.12
CA LYS A 33 17.98 -6.68 4.32
C LYS A 33 18.00 -5.15 4.16
N LEU A 34 17.89 -4.65 2.93
CA LEU A 34 17.82 -3.21 2.64
C LEU A 34 16.36 -2.70 2.56
N LEU A 35 15.38 -3.62 2.49
CA LEU A 35 13.97 -3.28 2.41
C LEU A 35 13.46 -2.34 3.53
N PRO A 36 13.93 -2.42 4.80
CA PRO A 36 13.50 -1.48 5.84
C PRO A 36 13.87 -0.02 5.56
N PHE A 37 14.94 0.22 4.78
CA PHE A 37 15.39 1.57 4.44
C PHE A 37 14.67 2.17 3.23
N LEU A 38 13.99 1.34 2.43
CA LEU A 38 13.25 1.77 1.25
C LEU A 38 11.75 1.94 1.53
N LYS A 39 11.32 1.59 2.75
CA LYS A 39 9.92 1.70 3.14
C LYS A 39 9.56 3.16 3.39
N GLY A 40 8.55 3.66 2.68
CA GLY A 40 7.98 4.98 2.92
C GLY A 40 7.28 5.05 4.29
N PRO A 41 7.08 6.27 4.84
CA PRO A 41 6.39 6.45 6.12
C PRO A 41 4.95 5.90 6.12
N ASP A 42 4.35 5.83 4.94
CA ASP A 42 2.97 5.34 4.75
C ASP A 42 2.91 3.85 4.35
N ASP A 43 4.06 3.17 4.26
CA ASP A 43 4.07 1.75 3.95
C ASP A 43 3.70 0.93 5.19
N PRO A 44 2.84 -0.09 5.05
CA PRO A 44 2.43 -0.89 6.17
C PRO A 44 3.60 -1.68 6.73
N GLU A 45 3.59 -1.86 8.04
CA GLU A 45 4.52 -2.77 8.71
C GLU A 45 4.36 -4.19 8.13
N VAL A 46 5.44 -4.99 8.22
CA VAL A 46 5.37 -6.40 7.85
C VAL A 46 4.24 -7.05 8.68
N PRO A 47 3.27 -7.68 8.05
CA PRO A 47 2.15 -8.27 8.77
C PRO A 47 2.63 -9.40 9.70
N ASN A 48 1.87 -9.67 10.75
CA ASN A 48 2.13 -10.81 11.62
C ASN A 48 1.98 -12.16 10.86
N GLU A 49 2.47 -13.23 11.44
CA GLU A 49 2.49 -14.57 10.81
C GLU A 49 1.10 -15.05 10.35
N ILE A 50 0.04 -14.73 11.10
CA ILE A 50 -1.33 -15.14 10.76
C ILE A 50 -1.77 -14.40 9.49
N VAL A 51 -1.55 -13.09 9.41
CA VAL A 51 -1.88 -12.30 8.23
C VAL A 51 -1.03 -12.70 7.04
N GLN A 52 0.27 -12.96 7.24
CA GLN A 52 1.15 -13.48 6.18
C GLN A 52 0.63 -14.81 5.63
N LYS A 53 0.19 -15.72 6.50
CA LYS A 53 -0.41 -17.00 6.10
C LYS A 53 -1.68 -16.77 5.27
N ILE A 54 -2.60 -15.92 5.74
CA ILE A 54 -3.83 -15.57 5.01
C ILE A 54 -3.49 -14.99 3.63
N MET A 55 -2.54 -14.06 3.56
CA MET A 55 -2.12 -13.46 2.29
C MET A 55 -1.50 -14.49 1.36
N GLY A 56 -0.65 -15.38 1.87
CA GLY A 56 -0.06 -16.47 1.09
C GLY A 56 -1.10 -17.46 0.54
N GLU A 57 -2.08 -17.84 1.36
CA GLU A 57 -3.16 -18.75 0.95
C GLU A 57 -4.11 -18.12 -0.07
N ARG A 58 -4.39 -16.82 0.04
CA ARG A 58 -5.34 -16.12 -0.85
C ARG A 58 -4.71 -15.61 -2.13
N PHE A 59 -3.51 -15.07 -2.02
CA PHE A 59 -2.87 -14.35 -3.12
C PHE A 59 -1.65 -15.06 -3.69
N GLY A 60 -1.10 -16.06 -2.97
CA GLY A 60 0.10 -16.76 -3.38
C GLY A 60 1.30 -15.83 -3.46
N SER A 61 2.06 -15.94 -4.55
CA SER A 61 3.22 -15.09 -4.84
C SER A 61 2.88 -13.90 -5.75
N ARG A 62 1.60 -13.61 -5.97
CA ARG A 62 1.19 -12.48 -6.82
C ARG A 62 1.60 -11.15 -6.17
N GLU A 63 2.11 -10.25 -6.99
CA GLU A 63 2.46 -8.91 -6.55
C GLU A 63 1.20 -8.11 -6.19
N ILE A 64 1.21 -7.49 -5.02
CA ILE A 64 0.17 -6.56 -4.58
C ILE A 64 0.67 -5.15 -4.84
N LYS A 65 0.07 -4.48 -5.81
CA LYS A 65 0.42 -3.13 -6.23
C LYS A 65 -0.30 -2.09 -5.39
N ARG A 66 0.28 -0.91 -5.23
CA ARG A 66 -0.41 0.25 -4.64
C ARG A 66 -1.06 1.09 -5.72
N GLY A 67 -2.20 1.69 -5.39
CA GLY A 67 -2.98 2.54 -6.28
C GLY A 67 -4.34 1.94 -6.62
N HIS A 68 -5.15 2.68 -7.33
CA HIS A 68 -6.50 2.29 -7.77
C HIS A 68 -7.46 1.89 -6.64
N VAL A 69 -7.03 1.92 -5.41
CA VAL A 69 -7.84 1.64 -4.20
C VAL A 69 -7.66 2.80 -3.25
N THR A 70 -8.74 3.24 -2.66
CA THR A 70 -8.76 4.23 -1.57
C THR A 70 -9.43 3.60 -0.38
N LEU A 71 -8.72 3.54 0.73
CA LEU A 71 -9.22 3.12 2.03
C LEU A 71 -9.38 4.36 2.91
N ASP A 72 -10.62 4.76 3.15
CA ASP A 72 -10.95 5.91 4.00
C ASP A 72 -11.50 5.45 5.34
N MET A 73 -10.82 5.89 6.40
CA MET A 73 -11.13 5.57 7.80
C MET A 73 -10.68 6.73 8.69
N PRO A 74 -11.26 6.91 9.87
CA PRO A 74 -10.72 7.85 10.85
C PRO A 74 -9.33 7.37 11.32
N PRO A 75 -8.31 8.24 11.36
CA PRO A 75 -6.98 7.88 11.84
C PRO A 75 -6.97 7.51 13.34
N LEU A 76 -7.96 8.01 14.08
CA LEU A 76 -8.22 7.69 15.48
C LEU A 76 -9.66 7.24 15.66
N ALA A 77 -9.86 6.02 16.11
CA ALA A 77 -11.14 5.48 16.52
C ALA A 77 -11.27 5.55 18.05
N GLU A 78 -12.17 6.38 18.56
CA GLU A 78 -12.44 6.47 20.00
C GLU A 78 -12.98 5.15 20.56
N ASP A 79 -13.75 4.42 19.76
CA ASP A 79 -14.31 3.13 20.11
C ASP A 79 -14.01 2.09 19.02
N GLY A 80 -13.10 1.15 19.33
CA GLY A 80 -12.75 0.07 18.41
C GLY A 80 -13.87 -0.93 18.14
N ARG A 81 -15.04 -0.84 18.82
CA ARG A 81 -16.19 -1.72 18.55
C ARG A 81 -16.94 -1.34 17.29
N VAL A 82 -16.86 -0.10 16.85
CA VAL A 82 -17.62 0.42 15.71
C VAL A 82 -16.77 1.43 14.94
N VAL A 83 -15.91 0.96 14.07
CA VAL A 83 -15.02 1.81 13.26
C VAL A 83 -15.56 1.87 11.83
N PRO A 84 -15.93 3.05 11.32
CA PRO A 84 -16.39 3.21 9.95
C PRO A 84 -15.25 2.96 8.96
N VAL A 85 -15.58 2.33 7.84
CA VAL A 85 -14.67 2.01 6.74
C VAL A 85 -15.36 2.32 5.43
N ALA A 86 -14.72 3.08 4.57
CA ALA A 86 -15.09 3.21 3.18
C ALA A 86 -13.94 2.71 2.28
N ILE A 87 -14.30 1.92 1.28
CA ILE A 87 -13.37 1.38 0.28
C ILE A 87 -13.90 1.77 -1.09
N GLU A 88 -13.11 2.48 -1.85
CA GLU A 88 -13.43 2.85 -3.22
C GLU A 88 -12.32 2.36 -4.17
N SER A 89 -12.69 2.11 -5.42
CA SER A 89 -11.72 1.80 -6.47
C SER A 89 -12.14 2.46 -7.78
N ASP A 90 -11.16 3.00 -8.49
CA ASP A 90 -11.32 3.58 -9.83
C ASP A 90 -11.10 2.56 -10.96
N LEU A 91 -10.88 1.29 -10.60
CA LEU A 91 -10.76 0.20 -11.58
C LEU A 91 -12.08 -0.01 -12.32
N PRO A 92 -12.00 -0.41 -13.60
CA PRO A 92 -13.19 -0.63 -14.42
C PRO A 92 -14.10 -1.71 -13.84
N MET A 93 -15.41 -1.59 -14.13
CA MET A 93 -16.44 -2.57 -13.82
C MET A 93 -17.18 -2.94 -15.10
N THR A 94 -16.47 -3.56 -16.05
CA THR A 94 -17.01 -3.99 -17.36
C THR A 94 -16.99 -5.51 -17.46
N PRO A 95 -17.75 -6.13 -18.34
CA PRO A 95 -17.71 -7.59 -18.54
C PRO A 95 -16.32 -8.15 -18.81
N ASP A 96 -15.46 -7.39 -19.49
CA ASP A 96 -14.10 -7.82 -19.86
C ASP A 96 -13.07 -7.59 -18.75
N SER A 97 -13.31 -6.57 -17.90
CA SER A 97 -12.39 -6.22 -16.82
C SER A 97 -13.17 -5.61 -15.64
N TYR A 98 -13.14 -6.26 -14.50
CA TYR A 98 -13.85 -5.81 -13.31
C TYR A 98 -13.15 -6.26 -12.03
N VAL A 99 -13.49 -5.62 -10.94
CA VAL A 99 -13.11 -6.06 -9.59
C VAL A 99 -14.01 -7.23 -9.19
N LYS A 100 -13.41 -8.41 -9.01
CA LYS A 100 -14.13 -9.63 -8.62
C LYS A 100 -14.25 -9.82 -7.11
N ALA A 101 -13.27 -9.28 -6.34
CA ALA A 101 -13.30 -9.39 -4.89
C ALA A 101 -12.58 -8.21 -4.22
N VAL A 102 -13.07 -7.84 -3.04
CA VAL A 102 -12.44 -6.87 -2.14
C VAL A 102 -12.27 -7.55 -0.78
N TYR A 103 -11.02 -7.64 -0.34
CA TYR A 103 -10.63 -8.25 0.93
C TYR A 103 -10.33 -7.15 1.95
N LEU A 104 -10.89 -7.26 3.14
CA LEU A 104 -10.62 -6.36 4.25
C LEU A 104 -9.93 -7.13 5.39
N ILE A 105 -8.70 -6.75 5.68
CA ILE A 105 -7.85 -7.39 6.69
C ILE A 105 -7.52 -6.38 7.78
N VAL A 106 -7.64 -6.81 9.03
CA VAL A 106 -7.29 -6.03 10.24
C VAL A 106 -6.24 -6.82 11.01
N ASP A 107 -5.00 -6.35 10.99
CA ASP A 107 -3.81 -7.13 11.34
C ASP A 107 -3.84 -7.80 12.72
N HIS A 108 -4.50 -7.20 13.70
CA HIS A 108 -4.49 -7.69 15.08
C HIS A 108 -5.85 -8.17 15.62
N ASN A 109 -6.81 -8.34 14.75
CA ASN A 109 -8.03 -9.02 15.14
C ASN A 109 -7.80 -10.52 15.35
N PRO A 110 -8.61 -11.20 16.18
CA PRO A 110 -8.58 -12.66 16.32
C PRO A 110 -8.74 -13.36 14.96
N ASP A 111 -9.67 -12.87 14.15
CA ASP A 111 -9.85 -13.21 12.74
C ASP A 111 -9.42 -11.99 11.88
N PRO A 112 -8.18 -11.96 11.38
CA PRO A 112 -7.69 -10.82 10.64
C PRO A 112 -8.42 -10.58 9.31
N LEU A 113 -8.84 -11.63 8.60
CA LEU A 113 -9.66 -11.50 7.39
C LEU A 113 -11.11 -11.24 7.79
N VAL A 114 -11.44 -9.98 7.99
CA VAL A 114 -12.75 -9.58 8.52
C VAL A 114 -13.89 -9.89 7.55
N THR A 115 -13.67 -9.64 6.26
CA THR A 115 -14.69 -9.88 5.23
C THR A 115 -14.09 -9.94 3.83
N VAL A 116 -14.82 -10.59 2.93
CA VAL A 116 -14.57 -10.56 1.49
C VAL A 116 -15.87 -10.19 0.80
N PHE A 117 -15.84 -9.12 0.01
CA PHE A 117 -16.95 -8.72 -0.83
C PHE A 117 -16.72 -9.28 -2.23
N HIS A 118 -17.64 -10.09 -2.73
CA HIS A 118 -17.61 -10.58 -4.11
C HIS A 118 -18.48 -9.69 -4.98
N LEU A 119 -17.90 -9.17 -6.05
CA LEU A 119 -18.54 -8.24 -6.97
C LEU A 119 -18.66 -8.85 -8.36
N THR A 120 -19.55 -8.27 -9.13
CA THR A 120 -19.78 -8.65 -10.53
C THR A 120 -19.82 -7.40 -11.40
N PRO A 121 -19.69 -7.52 -12.73
CA PRO A 121 -19.81 -6.37 -13.64
C PRO A 121 -21.14 -5.62 -13.59
N ALA A 122 -22.14 -6.16 -12.89
CA ALA A 122 -23.43 -5.48 -12.70
C ALA A 122 -23.32 -4.25 -11.77
N PHE A 123 -22.23 -4.14 -11.01
CA PHE A 123 -21.93 -2.93 -10.23
C PHE A 123 -21.30 -1.89 -11.13
N GLU A 124 -21.78 -0.66 -11.09
CA GLU A 124 -21.22 0.44 -11.90
C GLU A 124 -19.84 0.88 -11.42
N ARG A 125 -19.58 0.72 -10.12
CA ARG A 125 -18.33 1.11 -9.45
C ARG A 125 -18.13 0.34 -8.17
N VAL A 126 -16.90 0.30 -7.72
CA VAL A 126 -16.55 -0.21 -6.39
C VAL A 126 -16.67 0.93 -5.37
N LYS A 127 -17.73 0.89 -4.56
CA LYS A 127 -17.91 1.75 -3.40
C LYS A 127 -18.57 0.94 -2.30
N ILE A 128 -17.84 0.70 -1.23
CA ILE A 128 -18.25 -0.13 -0.10
C ILE A 128 -18.13 0.70 1.17
N GLU A 129 -19.22 0.86 1.88
CA GLU A 129 -19.24 1.50 3.20
C GLU A 129 -19.70 0.49 4.23
N THR A 130 -18.94 0.32 5.29
CA THR A 130 -19.24 -0.66 6.35
C THR A 130 -18.65 -0.20 7.68
N ARG A 131 -18.82 -1.04 8.71
CA ARG A 131 -18.21 -0.85 10.02
C ARG A 131 -17.52 -2.12 10.44
N ILE A 132 -16.37 -1.97 11.07
CA ILE A 132 -15.56 -3.08 11.58
C ILE A 132 -15.32 -2.95 13.07
N LYS A 133 -14.90 -4.06 13.67
CA LYS A 133 -14.35 -4.06 15.04
C LYS A 133 -12.83 -4.14 14.95
N MET A 134 -12.16 -3.37 15.79
CA MET A 134 -10.72 -3.40 15.95
C MET A 134 -10.37 -3.75 17.40
N LYS A 135 -9.53 -4.76 17.58
CA LYS A 135 -9.09 -5.15 18.92
C LYS A 135 -8.13 -4.13 19.54
N ARG A 136 -7.27 -3.53 18.73
CA ARG A 136 -6.27 -2.55 19.13
C ARG A 136 -5.78 -1.75 17.92
N THR A 137 -5.01 -0.71 18.17
CA THR A 137 -4.26 0.02 17.15
C THR A 137 -3.50 -0.93 16.24
N CYS A 138 -3.76 -0.87 14.94
CA CYS A 138 -3.10 -1.71 13.94
C CYS A 138 -3.26 -1.16 12.51
N TRP A 139 -2.60 -1.85 11.58
CA TRP A 139 -2.80 -1.64 10.16
C TRP A 139 -4.08 -2.34 9.67
N ILE A 140 -4.79 -1.64 8.82
CA ILE A 140 -5.93 -2.16 8.05
C ILE A 140 -5.49 -2.21 6.60
N ARG A 141 -5.88 -3.29 5.90
CA ARG A 141 -5.51 -3.56 4.52
C ARG A 141 -6.77 -3.78 3.70
N ALA A 142 -6.99 -2.95 2.71
CA ALA A 142 -7.99 -3.18 1.67
C ALA A 142 -7.27 -3.70 0.42
N ILE A 143 -7.57 -4.91 0.00
CA ILE A 143 -6.96 -5.54 -1.17
C ILE A 143 -8.06 -5.85 -2.18
N VAL A 144 -7.87 -5.39 -3.39
CA VAL A 144 -8.81 -5.56 -4.50
C VAL A 144 -8.22 -6.54 -5.49
N GLU A 145 -9.01 -7.52 -5.91
CA GLU A 145 -8.64 -8.52 -6.90
C GLU A 145 -9.51 -8.34 -8.15
N THR A 146 -8.84 -8.19 -9.30
CA THR A 146 -9.52 -8.04 -10.59
C THR A 146 -9.81 -9.39 -11.26
N SER A 147 -10.69 -9.38 -12.25
CA SER A 147 -10.96 -10.55 -13.11
C SER A 147 -9.73 -11.03 -13.88
N ASN A 148 -8.72 -10.16 -14.04
CA ASN A 148 -7.45 -10.47 -14.70
C ASN A 148 -6.36 -10.91 -13.70
N ASP A 149 -6.74 -11.28 -12.47
CA ASP A 149 -5.85 -11.74 -11.40
C ASP A 149 -4.82 -10.71 -10.90
N GLU A 150 -4.99 -9.43 -11.22
CA GLU A 150 -4.19 -8.36 -10.63
C GLU A 150 -4.68 -8.05 -9.22
N LEU A 151 -3.73 -7.65 -8.36
CA LEU A 151 -3.99 -7.25 -6.99
C LEU A 151 -3.57 -5.80 -6.79
N TRP A 152 -4.49 -5.03 -6.24
CA TRP A 152 -4.26 -3.63 -5.88
C TRP A 152 -4.65 -3.41 -4.42
N ALA A 153 -3.94 -2.55 -3.72
CA ALA A 153 -4.21 -2.34 -2.31
C ALA A 153 -4.01 -0.90 -1.86
N ASP A 154 -4.71 -0.59 -0.79
CA ASP A 154 -4.42 0.55 0.07
C ASP A 154 -4.39 0.12 1.53
N TYR A 155 -3.67 0.89 2.35
CA TYR A 155 -3.37 0.56 3.73
C TYR A 155 -3.50 1.79 4.62
N MET A 156 -4.07 1.60 5.80
CA MET A 156 -4.17 2.66 6.78
C MET A 156 -3.85 2.16 8.17
N LYS A 157 -3.09 2.92 8.94
CA LYS A 157 -2.90 2.69 10.37
C LYS A 157 -3.97 3.45 11.14
N VAL A 158 -4.75 2.75 11.92
CA VAL A 158 -5.79 3.35 12.76
C VAL A 158 -5.44 3.12 14.22
N GLU A 159 -5.41 4.21 14.96
CA GLU A 159 -5.26 4.18 16.41
C GLU A 159 -6.62 3.98 17.08
N THR A 160 -6.65 3.26 18.20
CA THR A 160 -7.85 3.11 19.00
C THR A 160 -7.55 3.33 20.48
N THR A 161 -8.37 4.14 21.13
CA THR A 161 -8.25 4.43 22.57
C THR A 161 -8.96 3.38 23.43
N LEU A 162 -10.01 2.75 22.92
CA LEU A 162 -10.73 1.67 23.57
C LEU A 162 -10.69 0.41 22.73
N ASN A 163 -10.28 -0.69 23.32
CA ASN A 163 -10.24 -2.00 22.66
C ASN A 163 -11.66 -2.47 22.30
N GLY A 164 -11.89 -2.79 21.04
CA GLY A 164 -13.21 -3.16 20.54
C GLY A 164 -13.63 -4.60 20.79
N CYS A 165 -12.72 -5.43 21.30
CA CYS A 165 -12.97 -6.83 21.62
C CYS A 165 -12.65 -7.08 23.09
N GLY A 166 -13.67 -7.17 23.90
CA GLY A 166 -13.59 -7.72 25.25
C GLY A 166 -13.50 -9.25 25.19
#